data_004e6301bf091f1e66a0da8036583281
#
_entry.id   004e6301bf091f1e66a0da8036583281
#
_cell.length_a   1.000
_cell.length_b   1.000
_cell.length_c   1.000
_cell.angle_alpha   90.00
_cell.angle_beta   90.00
_cell.angle_gamma   90.00
#
_symmetry.space_group_name_H-M   'P 1'
#
loop_
_entity.id
_entity.type
_entity.pdbx_description
1 polymer ?
#
loop_
_entity_poly.entity_id
_entity_poly.type
_entity_poly.pdbx_seq_one_letter_code
_entity_poly.pdbx_strand_id
1 'polypeptide(L)'
;MTKDYLIYGAELSPYSVKVRSYFRYKEIPHQWIIRNQQTQKEFNKLAKIQVIPLVLTPEREVLQDSTPIIQSLEEKFPQNSIIPSEIHTAFISRFFEEYADEWVVKPMFHYRWRYKADQTSASKRFGELFVPGWAKRLPI
;
A
#
# COMPACT_ATOMS: atom_id res chain seq x y z
N MET A 1 14.72 17.74 8.04
CA MET A 1 14.11 17.05 6.88
C MET A 1 14.31 15.57 7.10
N THR A 2 13.25 14.79 7.11
CA THR A 2 13.33 13.32 7.22
C THR A 2 14.04 12.78 5.98
N LYS A 3 15.09 11.99 6.21
CA LYS A 3 15.81 11.29 5.13
C LYS A 3 15.06 10.05 4.62
N ASP A 4 13.94 9.72 5.26
CA ASP A 4 13.18 8.51 5.00
C ASP A 4 12.05 8.76 4.01
N TYR A 5 11.73 7.74 3.24
CA TYR A 5 10.49 7.69 2.47
C TYR A 5 9.27 7.61 3.41
N LEU A 6 8.17 8.29 3.07
CA LEU A 6 6.92 8.19 3.80
C LEU A 6 5.90 7.41 2.96
N ILE A 7 5.43 6.27 3.47
CA ILE A 7 4.45 5.42 2.77
C ILE A 7 3.08 5.60 3.42
N TYR A 8 2.18 6.28 2.73
CA TYR A 8 0.78 6.39 3.14
C TYR A 8 -0.01 5.18 2.63
N GLY A 9 -0.59 4.43 3.55
CA GLY A 9 -1.28 3.19 3.22
C GLY A 9 -2.26 2.71 4.28
N ALA A 10 -2.78 1.51 4.09
CA ALA A 10 -3.63 0.82 5.06
C ALA A 10 -3.32 -0.69 5.08
N GLU A 11 -3.42 -1.31 6.25
CA GLU A 11 -3.17 -2.74 6.44
C GLU A 11 -4.13 -3.64 5.64
N LEU A 12 -5.32 -3.14 5.35
CA LEU A 12 -6.32 -3.87 4.56
C LEU A 12 -6.19 -3.65 3.04
N SER A 13 -5.26 -2.81 2.62
CA SER A 13 -4.99 -2.57 1.20
C SER A 13 -3.87 -3.50 0.72
N PRO A 14 -4.13 -4.48 -0.16
CA PRO A 14 -3.10 -5.37 -0.70
C PRO A 14 -2.00 -4.57 -1.41
N TYR A 15 -2.37 -3.54 -2.16
CA TYR A 15 -1.44 -2.67 -2.87
C TYR A 15 -0.52 -1.89 -1.92
N SER A 16 -1.04 -1.40 -0.79
CA SER A 16 -0.22 -0.72 0.22
C SER A 16 0.76 -1.68 0.89
N VAL A 17 0.31 -2.90 1.19
CA VAL A 17 1.16 -3.95 1.77
C VAL A 17 2.21 -4.40 0.76
N LYS A 18 1.87 -4.54 -0.54
CA LYS A 18 2.80 -4.85 -1.64
C LYS A 18 3.96 -3.85 -1.65
N VAL A 19 3.67 -2.54 -1.67
CA VAL A 19 4.71 -1.50 -1.67
C VAL A 19 5.54 -1.54 -0.38
N ARG A 20 4.93 -1.64 0.80
CA ARG A 20 5.69 -1.75 2.05
C ARG A 20 6.58 -2.99 2.09
N SER A 21 6.11 -4.13 1.57
CA SER A 21 6.91 -5.36 1.49
C SER A 21 8.12 -5.18 0.58
N TYR A 22 7.93 -4.49 -0.54
CA TYR A 22 9.01 -4.13 -1.44
C TYR A 22 10.08 -3.26 -0.74
N PHE A 23 9.66 -2.21 -0.03
CA PHE A 23 10.60 -1.37 0.73
C PHE A 23 11.40 -2.17 1.77
N ARG A 24 10.76 -3.12 2.44
CA ARG A 24 11.42 -4.02 3.40
C ARG A 24 12.41 -4.96 2.72
N TYR A 25 12.03 -5.55 1.58
CA TYR A 25 12.90 -6.43 0.81
C TYR A 25 14.16 -5.69 0.32
N LYS A 26 14.00 -4.45 -0.16
CA LYS A 26 15.10 -3.60 -0.63
C LYS A 26 15.86 -2.90 0.50
N GLU A 27 15.45 -3.09 1.75
CA GLU A 27 16.03 -2.41 2.93
C GLU A 27 16.03 -0.88 2.80
N ILE A 28 15.07 -0.31 2.08
CA ILE A 28 14.94 1.14 1.90
C ILE A 28 14.35 1.75 3.18
N PRO A 29 15.04 2.72 3.84
CA PRO A 29 14.53 3.40 5.02
C PRO A 29 13.20 4.09 4.77
N HIS A 30 12.18 3.74 5.55
CA HIS A 30 10.85 4.28 5.36
C HIS A 30 10.04 4.35 6.65
N GLN A 31 9.06 5.24 6.66
CA GLN A 31 8.05 5.33 7.70
C GLN A 31 6.68 4.94 7.13
N TRP A 32 5.97 4.08 7.86
CA TRP A 32 4.62 3.68 7.52
C TRP A 32 3.60 4.60 8.16
N ILE A 33 2.81 5.29 7.34
CA ILE A 33 1.78 6.24 7.77
C ILE A 33 0.42 5.66 7.40
N ILE A 34 -0.36 5.34 8.41
CA ILE A 34 -1.72 4.85 8.22
C ILE A 34 -2.59 6.02 7.73
N ARG A 35 -3.23 5.85 6.56
CA ARG A 35 -4.24 6.79 6.07
C ARG A 35 -5.50 6.67 6.93
N ASN A 36 -5.68 7.63 7.81
CA ASN A 36 -6.83 7.75 8.71
C ASN A 36 -7.26 9.22 8.80
N GLN A 37 -8.23 9.54 9.64
CA GLN A 37 -8.73 10.91 9.78
C GLN A 37 -7.66 11.92 10.21
N GLN A 38 -6.67 11.51 11.01
CA GLN A 38 -5.60 12.39 11.48
C GLN A 38 -4.64 12.77 10.35
N THR A 39 -4.33 11.80 9.49
CA THR A 39 -3.38 11.97 8.37
C THR A 39 -4.07 12.40 7.06
N GLN A 40 -5.42 12.39 7.01
CA GLN A 40 -6.19 12.67 5.79
C GLN A 40 -5.92 14.08 5.22
N LYS A 41 -5.78 15.08 6.09
CA LYS A 41 -5.51 16.46 5.64
C LYS A 41 -4.16 16.59 4.94
N GLU A 42 -3.15 15.92 5.46
CA GLU A 42 -1.82 15.89 4.85
C GLU A 42 -1.83 15.06 3.56
N PHE A 43 -2.44 13.88 3.60
CA PHE A 43 -2.62 13.04 2.43
C PHE A 43 -3.29 13.81 1.28
N ASN A 44 -4.37 14.55 1.54
CA ASN A 44 -5.09 15.32 0.52
C ASN A 44 -4.24 16.43 -0.14
N LYS A 45 -3.24 16.97 0.58
CA LYS A 45 -2.32 17.96 0.00
C LYS A 45 -1.30 17.33 -0.95
N LEU A 46 -0.97 16.07 -0.75
CA LEU A 46 0.02 15.33 -1.51
C LEU A 46 -0.61 14.58 -2.69
N ALA A 47 -1.77 13.99 -2.47
CA ALA A 47 -2.40 13.06 -3.41
C ALA A 47 -2.92 13.77 -4.67
N LYS A 48 -2.47 13.29 -5.84
CA LYS A 48 -3.05 13.66 -7.13
C LYS A 48 -4.41 12.98 -7.34
N ILE A 49 -4.52 11.73 -6.88
CA ILE A 49 -5.75 10.94 -6.87
C ILE A 49 -5.98 10.37 -5.45
N GLN A 50 -7.23 10.14 -5.07
CA GLN A 50 -7.60 9.73 -3.70
C GLN A 50 -7.42 8.23 -3.45
N VAL A 51 -6.31 7.64 -3.94
CA VAL A 51 -5.98 6.22 -3.78
C VAL A 51 -4.69 6.02 -2.99
N ILE A 52 -4.55 4.85 -2.39
CA ILE A 52 -3.35 4.36 -1.70
C ILE A 52 -2.85 3.10 -2.41
N PRO A 53 -1.53 2.85 -2.41
CA PRO A 53 -0.46 3.56 -1.70
C PRO A 53 -0.06 4.90 -2.32
N LEU A 54 0.44 5.80 -1.47
CA LEU A 54 1.16 7.00 -1.87
C LEU A 54 2.52 6.99 -1.18
N VAL A 55 3.57 7.26 -1.91
CA VAL A 55 4.93 7.40 -1.39
C VAL A 55 5.41 8.82 -1.58
N LEU A 56 5.86 9.45 -0.49
CA LEU A 56 6.58 10.73 -0.54
C LEU A 56 8.07 10.44 -0.39
N THR A 57 8.85 10.83 -1.40
CA THR A 57 10.31 10.65 -1.38
C THR A 57 11.00 11.67 -0.47
N PRO A 58 12.27 11.44 -0.07
CA PRO A 58 13.07 12.45 0.65
C PRO A 58 13.17 13.79 -0.09
N GLU A 59 13.15 13.74 -1.43
CA GLU A 59 13.20 14.91 -2.31
C GLU A 59 11.84 15.61 -2.46
N ARG A 60 10.79 15.13 -1.73
CA ARG A 60 9.43 15.65 -1.77
C ARG A 60 8.67 15.34 -3.05
N GLU A 61 9.13 14.38 -3.81
CA GLU A 61 8.39 13.84 -4.95
C GLU A 61 7.28 12.89 -4.48
N VAL A 62 6.12 12.95 -5.14
CA VAL A 62 4.96 12.10 -4.84
C VAL A 62 4.81 11.04 -5.91
N LEU A 63 4.90 9.77 -5.48
CA LEU A 63 4.63 8.60 -6.29
C LEU A 63 3.31 7.96 -5.85
N GLN A 64 2.46 7.59 -6.79
CA GLN A 64 1.18 6.92 -6.51
C GLN A 64 0.98 5.74 -7.43
N ASP A 65 0.16 4.79 -6.96
CA ASP A 65 -0.07 3.47 -7.53
C ASP A 65 1.11 2.50 -7.30
N SER A 66 0.77 1.24 -6.94
CA SER A 66 1.76 0.26 -6.48
C SER A 66 2.78 -0.12 -7.55
N THR A 67 2.34 -0.35 -8.77
CA THR A 67 3.21 -0.77 -9.88
C THR A 67 4.15 0.35 -10.33
N PRO A 68 3.69 1.59 -10.64
CA PRO A 68 4.58 2.70 -10.93
C PRO A 68 5.55 3.05 -9.80
N ILE A 69 5.12 2.97 -8.53
CA ILE A 69 6.01 3.17 -7.38
C ILE A 69 7.17 2.17 -7.43
N ILE A 70 6.88 0.88 -7.56
CA ILE A 70 7.89 -0.17 -7.57
C ILE A 70 8.82 -0.02 -8.79
N GLN A 71 8.28 0.27 -9.97
CA GLN A 71 9.09 0.47 -11.18
C GLN A 71 10.08 1.64 -11.01
N SER A 72 9.61 2.79 -10.53
CA SER A 72 10.47 3.95 -10.28
C SER A 72 11.57 3.66 -9.24
N LEU A 73 11.25 2.85 -8.23
CA LEU A 73 12.22 2.47 -7.20
C LEU A 73 13.20 1.39 -7.68
N GLU A 74 12.81 0.49 -8.58
CA GLU A 74 13.74 -0.47 -9.22
C GLU A 74 14.80 0.25 -10.03
N GLU A 75 14.43 1.33 -10.75
CA GLU A 75 15.39 2.16 -11.48
C GLU A 75 16.36 2.87 -10.52
N LYS A 76 15.86 3.38 -9.39
CA LYS A 76 16.66 4.10 -8.39
C LYS A 76 17.54 3.17 -7.54
N PHE A 77 17.06 1.95 -7.27
CA PHE A 77 17.71 0.93 -6.42
C PHE A 77 17.86 -0.40 -7.18
N PRO A 78 18.79 -0.49 -8.16
CA PRO A 78 18.91 -1.66 -9.03
C PRO A 78 19.47 -2.91 -8.34
N GLN A 79 20.07 -2.77 -7.13
CA GLN A 79 20.59 -3.90 -6.38
C GLN A 79 19.45 -4.79 -5.90
N ASN A 80 19.66 -6.11 -5.90
CA ASN A 80 18.65 -7.10 -5.50
C ASN A 80 17.32 -6.87 -6.24
N SER A 81 17.41 -6.70 -7.58
CA SER A 81 16.21 -6.49 -8.40
C SER A 81 15.19 -7.61 -8.22
N ILE A 82 13.92 -7.22 -8.13
CA ILE A 82 12.79 -8.17 -8.17
C ILE A 82 12.39 -8.53 -9.60
N ILE A 83 12.97 -7.86 -10.59
CA ILE A 83 12.72 -8.12 -12.02
C ILE A 83 13.75 -9.14 -12.49
N PRO A 84 13.32 -10.37 -12.88
CA PRO A 84 14.23 -11.37 -13.42
C PRO A 84 14.93 -10.87 -14.69
N SER A 85 16.23 -11.19 -14.83
CA SER A 85 17.01 -10.82 -16.01
C SER A 85 16.71 -11.70 -17.24
N GLU A 86 16.21 -12.92 -17.03
CA GLU A 86 15.82 -13.84 -18.11
C GLU A 86 14.42 -13.45 -18.62
N ILE A 87 14.27 -13.25 -19.92
CA ILE A 87 13.08 -12.64 -20.54
C ILE A 87 11.79 -13.43 -20.31
N HIS A 88 11.82 -14.76 -20.37
CA HIS A 88 10.62 -15.58 -20.16
C HIS A 88 10.18 -15.53 -18.69
N THR A 89 11.13 -15.59 -17.77
CA THR A 89 10.86 -15.47 -16.33
C THR A 89 10.34 -14.06 -16.00
N ALA A 90 10.89 -13.03 -16.60
CA ALA A 90 10.41 -11.66 -16.44
C ALA A 90 8.97 -11.50 -16.96
N PHE A 91 8.66 -12.10 -18.12
CA PHE A 91 7.29 -12.10 -18.66
C PHE A 91 6.30 -12.81 -17.71
N ILE A 92 6.67 -14.00 -17.23
CA ILE A 92 5.83 -14.77 -16.29
C ILE A 92 5.64 -14.00 -14.98
N SER A 93 6.71 -13.38 -14.45
CA SER A 93 6.63 -12.56 -13.25
C SER A 93 5.65 -11.40 -13.43
N ARG A 94 5.75 -10.70 -14.57
CA ARG A 94 4.83 -9.60 -14.90
C ARG A 94 3.40 -10.09 -15.07
N PHE A 95 3.20 -11.21 -15.73
CA PHE A 95 1.88 -11.82 -15.89
C PHE A 95 1.24 -12.15 -14.54
N PHE A 96 1.99 -12.72 -13.60
CA PHE A 96 1.47 -13.01 -12.25
C PHE A 96 1.20 -11.73 -11.44
N GLU A 97 2.00 -10.69 -11.62
CA GLU A 97 1.74 -9.39 -10.99
C GLU A 97 0.39 -8.82 -11.46
N GLU A 98 0.18 -8.73 -12.77
CA GLU A 98 -1.08 -8.26 -13.35
C GLU A 98 -2.27 -9.15 -12.94
N TYR A 99 -2.08 -10.47 -12.96
CA TYR A 99 -3.11 -11.40 -12.52
C TYR A 99 -3.48 -11.20 -11.04
N ALA A 100 -2.49 -10.99 -10.18
CA ALA A 100 -2.72 -10.76 -8.77
C ALA A 100 -3.44 -9.42 -8.51
N ASP A 101 -3.02 -8.37 -9.19
CA ASP A 101 -3.56 -7.02 -9.00
C ASP A 101 -5.00 -6.88 -9.55
N GLU A 102 -5.34 -7.55 -10.66
CA GLU A 102 -6.63 -7.39 -11.34
C GLU A 102 -7.65 -8.49 -11.03
N TRP A 103 -7.20 -9.72 -10.79
CA TRP A 103 -8.07 -10.87 -10.63
C TRP A 103 -8.12 -11.43 -9.22
N VAL A 104 -6.97 -11.65 -8.57
CA VAL A 104 -6.93 -12.25 -7.23
C VAL A 104 -7.51 -11.30 -6.16
N VAL A 105 -7.52 -10.02 -6.41
CA VAL A 105 -8.20 -9.04 -5.55
C VAL A 105 -9.70 -9.29 -5.43
N LYS A 106 -10.36 -9.84 -6.45
CA LYS A 106 -11.80 -10.15 -6.43
C LYS A 106 -12.16 -11.25 -5.42
N PRO A 107 -11.53 -12.45 -5.47
CA PRO A 107 -11.72 -13.44 -4.41
C PRO A 107 -11.26 -12.95 -3.04
N MET A 108 -10.21 -12.11 -2.92
CA MET A 108 -9.85 -11.50 -1.64
C MET A 108 -11.02 -10.68 -1.05
N PHE A 109 -11.69 -9.86 -1.86
CA PHE A 109 -12.90 -9.13 -1.42
C PHE A 109 -14.04 -10.07 -1.06
N HIS A 110 -14.25 -11.14 -1.84
CA HIS A 110 -15.26 -12.14 -1.53
C HIS A 110 -15.01 -12.74 -0.14
N TYR A 111 -13.83 -13.28 0.13
CA TYR A 111 -13.51 -13.89 1.41
C TYR A 111 -13.56 -12.90 2.57
N ARG A 112 -13.15 -11.67 2.39
CA ARG A 112 -13.22 -10.62 3.41
C ARG A 112 -14.66 -10.37 3.90
N TRP A 113 -15.63 -10.51 3.04
CA TRP A 113 -17.02 -10.16 3.34
C TRP A 113 -17.99 -11.34 3.32
N ARG A 114 -17.56 -12.56 3.04
CA ARG A 114 -18.42 -13.75 2.96
C ARG A 114 -18.71 -14.34 4.32
N TYR A 115 -17.70 -14.53 5.14
CA TYR A 115 -17.80 -15.23 6.41
C TYR A 115 -17.93 -14.26 7.58
N LYS A 116 -18.76 -14.60 8.58
CA LYS A 116 -19.06 -13.73 9.72
C LYS A 116 -17.82 -13.30 10.51
N ALA A 117 -16.88 -14.22 10.71
CA ALA A 117 -15.64 -13.92 11.41
C ALA A 117 -14.81 -12.86 10.64
N ASP A 118 -14.70 -13.00 9.32
CA ASP A 118 -13.95 -12.07 8.47
C ASP A 118 -14.64 -10.71 8.36
N GLN A 119 -15.99 -10.70 8.23
CA GLN A 119 -16.78 -9.47 8.28
C GLN A 119 -16.51 -8.69 9.57
N THR A 120 -16.54 -9.37 10.72
CA THR A 120 -16.32 -8.74 12.03
C THR A 120 -14.91 -8.17 12.12
N SER A 121 -13.90 -8.94 11.71
CA SER A 121 -12.49 -8.50 11.68
C SER A 121 -12.27 -7.31 10.74
N ALA A 122 -12.80 -7.39 9.52
CA ALA A 122 -12.67 -6.33 8.53
C ALA A 122 -13.39 -5.04 8.97
N SER A 123 -14.64 -5.15 9.45
CA SER A 123 -15.40 -4.00 9.91
C SER A 123 -14.73 -3.28 11.08
N LYS A 124 -14.16 -4.01 12.03
CA LYS A 124 -13.37 -3.42 13.13
C LYS A 124 -12.19 -2.63 12.61
N ARG A 125 -11.40 -3.23 11.72
CA ARG A 125 -10.19 -2.59 11.15
C ARG A 125 -10.54 -1.38 10.29
N PHE A 126 -11.61 -1.44 9.49
CA PHE A 126 -12.10 -0.27 8.75
C PHE A 126 -12.61 0.83 9.67
N GLY A 127 -13.34 0.48 10.74
CA GLY A 127 -13.77 1.43 11.75
C GLY A 127 -12.58 2.17 12.40
N GLU A 128 -11.49 1.47 12.67
CA GLU A 128 -10.27 2.08 13.21
C GLU A 128 -9.66 3.15 12.29
N LEU A 129 -9.84 3.02 10.97
CA LEU A 129 -9.35 3.98 9.99
C LEU A 129 -10.25 5.22 9.87
N PHE A 130 -11.58 5.04 9.94
CA PHE A 130 -12.54 6.08 9.60
C PHE A 130 -13.28 6.68 10.80
N VAL A 131 -13.27 6.00 11.96
CA VAL A 131 -13.94 6.52 13.18
C VAL A 131 -13.00 7.48 13.93
N PRO A 132 -13.47 8.70 14.26
CA PRO A 132 -12.70 9.64 15.06
C PRO A 132 -12.31 9.06 16.41
N GLY A 133 -11.13 9.42 16.94
CA GLY A 133 -10.64 8.92 18.21
C GLY A 133 -11.60 9.15 19.39
N TRP A 134 -12.37 10.24 19.37
CA TRP A 134 -13.39 10.51 20.39
C TRP A 134 -14.60 9.56 20.31
N ALA A 135 -14.99 9.14 19.09
CA ALA A 135 -16.11 8.21 18.90
C ALA A 135 -15.75 6.76 19.24
N LYS A 136 -14.46 6.41 19.28
CA LYS A 136 -13.99 5.08 19.73
C LYS A 136 -14.21 4.81 21.23
N ARG A 137 -14.53 5.86 21.99
CA ARG A 137 -14.78 5.78 23.45
C ARG A 137 -16.26 5.66 23.80
N LEU A 138 -17.15 5.72 22.81
CA LEU A 138 -18.57 5.51 23.04
C LEU A 138 -18.86 4.01 23.19
N PRO A 139 -19.56 3.59 24.25
CA PRO A 139 -19.99 2.20 24.37
C PRO A 139 -20.99 1.89 23.25
N ILE A 140 -20.77 0.74 22.58
CA ILE A 140 -21.67 0.18 21.57
C ILE A 140 -22.78 -0.57 22.30
#